data_2ffcac1a6c6d92f3f2609154eaa90b90
#
_entry.id   2ffcac1a6c6d92f3f2609154eaa90b90
#
_cell.length_a   1.000
_cell.length_b   1.000
_cell.length_c   1.000
_cell.angle_alpha   90.00
_cell.angle_beta   90.00
_cell.angle_gamma   90.00
#
_symmetry.space_group_name_H-M   'P 1'
#
loop_
_entity.id
_entity.type
_entity.pdbx_description
1 polymer ?
#
loop_
_entity_poly.entity_id
_entity_poly.type
_entity_poly.pdbx_seq_one_letter_code
_entity_poly.pdbx_strand_id
1 'polypeptide(L)'
;MADVHVALDLGTPASQLLWVELRWSPTQARQTWTLPVWTPGSYTVRDPSQHLHSLTVEQAGEVLVPRRRSPQTWDLECHVSEPITLRYALEARQLTVRTNHVDPVFASLCLSAVVMLVEGQRWNPHVLEVLVPSSWSVVCPLPRNNNSFWAEDFDHLVDAPVHAGELHVEMLNVRTVSHELVLIGSPPSGWSTTLPAEIESICSSVCDLMGCDPPSREPYQLVLQLLDQGYGGLEHDNSSVMQFPWTRLLEEGGTRSLLQLIGHEYLHQWNVRRLRPSEYVPYRYDRPVISEGLWFAEGITSYFDLALPLLSGFSSRLDLLEDLAADLSHVLLNPGTGIQSLADSSREAWVRLYKQSPANARSQISYYRLGTALAFCLDVRLRQVGGSLAETLRLLWARLGIHGRGYTRHDLMEVISAHSAELATQLPTWLDDCGSIPIVSCLKALGLEREPVIAAQTDAGWTLREADGSVWIDRPRSA
;
A
#
# COMPACT_ATOMS: atom_id res chain seq x y z
N MET A 1 -4.03 26.06 -18.76
CA MET A 1 -3.11 26.24 -17.62
C MET A 1 -1.77 25.74 -18.09
N ALA A 2 -0.67 26.31 -17.65
CA ALA A 2 0.65 25.82 -18.04
C ALA A 2 0.97 24.57 -17.22
N ASP A 3 1.46 23.53 -17.89
CA ASP A 3 1.83 22.26 -17.24
C ASP A 3 3.08 22.46 -16.35
N VAL A 4 3.20 21.67 -15.29
CA VAL A 4 4.43 21.54 -14.52
C VAL A 4 5.28 20.46 -15.19
N HIS A 5 6.52 20.80 -15.56
CA HIS A 5 7.46 19.86 -16.16
C HIS A 5 8.40 19.30 -15.10
N VAL A 6 8.57 18.01 -15.09
CA VAL A 6 9.46 17.25 -14.21
C VAL A 6 10.38 16.40 -15.07
N ALA A 7 11.69 16.58 -14.92
CA ALA A 7 12.69 15.72 -15.55
C ALA A 7 13.51 15.02 -14.48
N LEU A 8 13.65 13.69 -14.63
CA LEU A 8 14.48 12.83 -13.79
C LEU A 8 15.65 12.35 -14.62
N ASP A 9 16.88 12.60 -14.18
CA ASP A 9 18.07 12.16 -14.86
C ASP A 9 18.78 11.05 -14.07
N LEU A 10 18.78 9.86 -14.67
CA LEU A 10 19.43 8.62 -14.24
C LEU A 10 20.61 8.24 -15.18
N GLY A 11 21.08 9.18 -16.00
CA GLY A 11 22.11 8.89 -17.02
C GLY A 11 23.44 8.38 -16.47
N THR A 12 23.70 8.55 -15.17
CA THR A 12 24.91 8.07 -14.48
C THR A 12 24.55 7.22 -13.25
N PRO A 13 23.95 6.03 -13.42
CA PRO A 13 23.39 5.26 -12.31
C PRO A 13 24.42 4.80 -11.27
N ALA A 14 25.71 4.63 -11.66
CA ALA A 14 26.78 4.30 -10.73
C ALA A 14 27.06 5.39 -9.67
N SER A 15 26.60 6.62 -9.90
CA SER A 15 26.68 7.69 -8.89
C SER A 15 25.73 7.50 -7.72
N GLN A 16 24.66 6.72 -7.90
CA GLN A 16 23.55 6.56 -6.96
C GLN A 16 22.87 7.90 -6.62
N LEU A 17 22.95 8.87 -7.53
CA LEU A 17 22.29 10.16 -7.47
C LEU A 17 21.20 10.23 -8.53
N LEU A 18 20.04 10.71 -8.12
CA LEU A 18 18.95 11.10 -8.99
C LEU A 18 18.93 12.62 -9.10
N TRP A 19 19.11 13.13 -10.32
CA TRP A 19 18.95 14.58 -10.58
C TRP A 19 17.53 14.86 -11.00
N VAL A 20 16.99 15.95 -10.45
CA VAL A 20 15.59 16.36 -10.64
C VAL A 20 15.57 17.81 -11.11
N GLU A 21 14.83 18.07 -12.19
CA GLU A 21 14.48 19.41 -12.63
C GLU A 21 12.96 19.58 -12.62
N LEU A 22 12.47 20.61 -11.93
CA LEU A 22 11.08 21.06 -12.00
C LEU A 22 11.03 22.42 -12.69
N ARG A 23 10.08 22.59 -13.62
CA ARG A 23 9.83 23.87 -14.30
C ARG A 23 8.33 24.18 -14.30
N TRP A 24 7.99 25.37 -13.85
CA TRP A 24 6.60 25.85 -13.81
C TRP A 24 6.50 27.34 -14.02
N SER A 25 5.31 27.81 -14.40
CA SER A 25 5.01 29.25 -14.45
C SER A 25 4.41 29.68 -13.12
N PRO A 26 5.02 30.64 -12.41
CA PRO A 26 4.52 31.10 -11.13
C PRO A 26 3.20 31.86 -11.30
N THR A 27 2.27 31.65 -10.36
CA THR A 27 0.96 32.34 -10.34
C THR A 27 0.93 33.52 -9.37
N GLN A 28 1.93 33.64 -8.51
CA GLN A 28 2.07 34.65 -7.50
C GLN A 28 3.55 35.08 -7.38
N ALA A 29 3.80 36.31 -6.94
CA ALA A 29 5.15 36.84 -6.75
C ALA A 29 5.97 36.12 -5.66
N ARG A 30 5.32 35.38 -4.82
CA ARG A 30 5.94 34.46 -3.86
C ARG A 30 5.54 33.04 -4.16
N GLN A 31 6.52 32.20 -4.33
CA GLN A 31 6.33 30.77 -4.55
C GLN A 31 6.84 29.96 -3.37
N THR A 32 6.14 28.91 -3.02
CA THR A 32 6.51 27.95 -1.98
C THR A 32 6.50 26.55 -2.58
N TRP A 33 7.48 25.73 -2.21
CA TRP A 33 7.48 24.31 -2.57
C TRP A 33 7.93 23.45 -1.40
N THR A 34 7.41 22.23 -1.36
CA THR A 34 7.62 21.30 -0.24
C THR A 34 7.89 19.90 -0.77
N LEU A 35 8.96 19.25 -0.31
CA LEU A 35 9.17 17.84 -0.53
C LEU A 35 8.26 17.06 0.45
N PRO A 36 7.41 16.12 -0.04
CA PRO A 36 6.58 15.30 0.83
C PRO A 36 7.39 14.58 1.92
N VAL A 37 6.83 14.46 3.11
CA VAL A 37 7.51 13.79 4.24
C VAL A 37 7.15 12.32 4.36
N TRP A 38 6.14 11.87 3.63
CA TRP A 38 5.65 10.49 3.60
C TRP A 38 4.98 10.15 2.26
N THR A 39 4.70 8.90 2.03
CA THR A 39 3.92 8.39 0.89
C THR A 39 2.63 7.73 1.36
N PRO A 40 1.48 7.88 0.66
CA PRO A 40 0.30 7.07 0.88
C PRO A 40 0.63 5.57 0.91
N GLY A 41 -0.06 4.79 1.76
CA GLY A 41 0.29 3.40 2.03
C GLY A 41 1.41 3.19 3.05
N SER A 42 2.10 4.26 3.49
CA SER A 42 3.18 4.16 4.47
C SER A 42 3.02 5.17 5.60
N TYR A 43 2.42 4.77 6.67
CA TYR A 43 2.06 5.63 7.81
C TYR A 43 3.24 5.92 8.74
N THR A 44 4.35 6.37 8.17
CA THR A 44 5.54 6.83 8.89
C THR A 44 6.21 7.99 8.17
N VAL A 45 6.72 8.96 8.93
CA VAL A 45 7.51 10.07 8.40
C VAL A 45 8.89 9.54 8.01
N ARG A 46 9.27 9.74 6.74
CA ARG A 46 10.53 9.26 6.15
C ARG A 46 11.54 10.35 5.90
N ASP A 47 11.10 11.63 5.91
CA ASP A 47 11.94 12.81 5.70
C ASP A 47 12.91 12.70 4.49
N PRO A 48 12.41 12.54 3.25
CA PRO A 48 13.29 12.41 2.07
C PRO A 48 14.26 13.58 1.89
N SER A 49 13.95 14.74 2.48
CA SER A 49 14.82 15.92 2.48
C SER A 49 16.19 15.71 3.11
N GLN A 50 16.39 14.63 3.88
CA GLN A 50 17.71 14.23 4.40
C GLN A 50 18.68 13.79 3.29
N HIS A 51 18.14 13.34 2.14
CA HIS A 51 18.89 12.86 0.99
C HIS A 51 19.10 13.95 -0.08
N LEU A 52 18.63 15.18 0.19
CA LEU A 52 18.64 16.27 -0.79
C LEU A 52 19.99 16.98 -0.79
N HIS A 53 20.51 17.18 -2.01
CA HIS A 53 21.74 17.91 -2.30
C HIS A 53 21.54 18.95 -3.41
N SER A 54 22.43 19.92 -3.46
CA SER A 54 22.65 20.80 -4.62
C SER A 54 21.42 21.54 -5.14
N LEU A 55 20.52 22.00 -4.23
CA LEU A 55 19.33 22.74 -4.64
C LEU A 55 19.69 24.12 -5.21
N THR A 56 19.28 24.38 -6.44
CA THR A 56 19.43 25.64 -7.16
C THR A 56 18.12 26.09 -7.79
N VAL A 57 17.90 27.39 -7.86
CA VAL A 57 16.72 27.97 -8.49
C VAL A 57 17.17 29.03 -9.51
N GLU A 58 16.57 29.00 -10.69
CA GLU A 58 16.87 29.91 -11.77
C GLU A 58 15.57 30.51 -12.32
N GLN A 59 15.59 31.82 -12.61
CA GLN A 59 14.52 32.53 -13.33
C GLN A 59 15.14 33.55 -14.28
N ALA A 60 14.72 33.57 -15.53
CA ALA A 60 15.21 34.51 -16.57
C ALA A 60 16.74 34.55 -16.73
N GLY A 61 17.43 33.40 -16.49
CA GLY A 61 18.89 33.28 -16.56
C GLY A 61 19.62 33.75 -15.30
N GLU A 62 18.92 34.19 -14.26
CA GLU A 62 19.50 34.60 -12.98
C GLU A 62 19.32 33.49 -11.94
N VAL A 63 20.36 33.18 -11.15
CA VAL A 63 20.31 32.28 -10.03
C VAL A 63 19.74 33.00 -8.83
N LEU A 64 18.65 32.47 -8.29
CA LEU A 64 17.94 33.03 -7.14
C LEU A 64 18.21 32.21 -5.88
N VAL A 65 18.18 32.87 -4.72
CA VAL A 65 18.43 32.22 -3.42
C VAL A 65 17.12 32.03 -2.68
N PRO A 66 16.59 30.79 -2.62
CA PRO A 66 15.37 30.52 -1.88
C PRO A 66 15.63 30.53 -0.37
N ARG A 67 14.61 30.92 0.39
CA ARG A 67 14.63 30.85 1.84
C ARG A 67 14.08 29.52 2.31
N ARG A 68 14.88 28.73 3.05
CA ARG A 68 14.43 27.49 3.69
C ARG A 68 13.57 27.83 4.91
N ARG A 69 12.32 27.32 4.94
CA ARG A 69 11.32 27.55 6.00
C ARG A 69 11.28 26.42 7.04
N SER A 70 11.47 25.21 6.55
CA SER A 70 11.53 23.99 7.35
C SER A 70 12.52 23.03 6.69
N PRO A 71 12.81 21.85 7.27
CA PRO A 71 13.68 20.86 6.63
C PRO A 71 13.26 20.50 5.20
N GLN A 72 11.95 20.54 4.88
CA GLN A 72 11.39 20.10 3.60
C GLN A 72 10.73 21.22 2.78
N THR A 73 10.71 22.49 3.26
CA THR A 73 9.95 23.58 2.62
C THR A 73 10.83 24.79 2.35
N TRP A 74 10.69 25.37 1.17
CA TRP A 74 11.36 26.61 0.73
C TRP A 74 10.35 27.61 0.17
N ASP A 75 10.69 28.88 0.20
CA ASP A 75 9.99 29.95 -0.49
C ASP A 75 10.95 30.91 -1.20
N LEU A 76 10.41 31.60 -2.18
CA LEU A 76 11.13 32.52 -3.05
C LEU A 76 10.23 33.69 -3.50
N GLU A 77 10.78 34.90 -3.52
CA GLU A 77 10.21 36.05 -4.26
C GLU A 77 10.63 35.96 -5.73
N CYS A 78 9.69 36.08 -6.66
CA CYS A 78 9.91 35.84 -8.08
C CYS A 78 9.09 36.76 -8.98
N HIS A 79 9.40 36.79 -10.27
CA HIS A 79 8.62 37.48 -11.30
C HIS A 79 7.54 36.52 -11.86
N VAL A 80 6.28 36.95 -11.84
CA VAL A 80 5.14 36.13 -12.28
C VAL A 80 5.14 35.87 -13.79
N SER A 81 5.80 36.71 -14.58
CA SER A 81 5.83 36.59 -16.05
C SER A 81 6.81 35.55 -16.60
N GLU A 82 7.72 35.06 -15.76
CA GLU A 82 8.83 34.21 -16.21
C GLU A 82 8.77 32.86 -15.51
N PRO A 83 9.00 31.77 -16.23
CA PRO A 83 9.03 30.41 -15.60
C PRO A 83 10.20 30.27 -14.62
N ILE A 84 9.99 29.50 -13.58
CA ILE A 84 11.00 29.10 -12.60
C ILE A 84 11.52 27.72 -12.96
N THR A 85 12.82 27.50 -12.86
CA THR A 85 13.49 26.21 -12.94
C THR A 85 14.15 25.92 -11.60
N LEU A 86 13.72 24.82 -10.97
CA LEU A 86 14.28 24.29 -9.72
C LEU A 86 15.05 23.02 -10.04
N ARG A 87 16.33 22.92 -9.64
CA ARG A 87 17.17 21.75 -9.80
C ARG A 87 17.70 21.27 -8.46
N TYR A 88 17.72 19.97 -8.25
CA TYR A 88 18.32 19.35 -7.07
C TYR A 88 18.74 17.93 -7.35
N ALA A 89 19.57 17.37 -6.48
CA ALA A 89 19.93 15.96 -6.49
C ALA A 89 19.41 15.25 -5.23
N LEU A 90 19.07 13.98 -5.36
CA LEU A 90 18.72 13.12 -4.25
C LEU A 90 19.62 11.88 -4.24
N GLU A 91 20.15 11.52 -3.07
CA GLU A 91 20.77 10.22 -2.86
C GLU A 91 19.71 9.12 -2.96
N ALA A 92 19.96 8.10 -3.81
CA ALA A 92 19.03 7.02 -4.10
C ALA A 92 19.70 5.65 -3.82
N ARG A 93 19.97 5.38 -2.53
CA ARG A 93 20.69 4.17 -2.08
C ARG A 93 19.83 3.21 -1.29
N GLN A 94 18.57 3.56 -1.03
CA GLN A 94 17.71 2.75 -0.17
C GLN A 94 16.73 1.95 -1.02
N LEU A 95 16.89 0.64 -1.06
CA LEU A 95 16.01 -0.25 -1.78
C LEU A 95 14.88 -0.75 -0.88
N THR A 96 13.76 -0.04 -0.90
CA THR A 96 12.47 -0.46 -0.37
C THR A 96 11.37 0.00 -1.32
N VAL A 97 10.18 -0.54 -1.21
CA VAL A 97 9.01 -0.08 -2.01
C VAL A 97 8.62 1.37 -1.73
N ARG A 98 9.23 2.04 -0.74
CA ARG A 98 8.86 3.39 -0.25
C ARG A 98 10.00 4.41 -0.33
N THR A 99 11.14 4.02 -0.87
CA THR A 99 12.35 4.84 -0.96
C THR A 99 12.91 4.80 -2.38
N ASN A 100 14.01 5.52 -2.61
CA ASN A 100 14.62 5.59 -3.92
C ASN A 100 15.90 4.76 -3.97
N HIS A 101 16.02 3.96 -5.01
CA HIS A 101 17.20 3.17 -5.31
C HIS A 101 17.64 3.38 -6.75
N VAL A 102 18.94 3.62 -6.94
CA VAL A 102 19.59 3.68 -8.25
C VAL A 102 20.93 2.99 -8.13
N ASP A 103 21.19 2.01 -9.00
CA ASP A 103 22.48 1.37 -9.16
C ASP A 103 22.74 1.04 -10.64
N PRO A 104 23.91 0.48 -11.02
CA PRO A 104 24.19 0.13 -12.42
C PRO A 104 23.28 -0.92 -13.05
N VAL A 105 22.43 -1.60 -12.25
CA VAL A 105 21.55 -2.68 -12.72
C VAL A 105 20.12 -2.17 -12.96
N PHE A 106 19.56 -1.41 -12.00
CA PHE A 106 18.22 -0.86 -12.12
C PHE A 106 17.99 0.36 -11.22
N ALA A 107 16.90 1.05 -11.47
CA ALA A 107 16.35 2.09 -10.59
C ALA A 107 14.92 1.74 -10.17
N SER A 108 14.57 2.08 -8.92
CA SER A 108 13.23 1.96 -8.36
C SER A 108 12.94 3.21 -7.55
N LEU A 109 11.99 4.03 -8.01
CA LEU A 109 11.72 5.36 -7.48
C LEU A 109 10.30 5.48 -6.97
N CYS A 110 10.16 5.97 -5.74
CA CYS A 110 8.91 6.40 -5.12
C CYS A 110 8.77 7.92 -5.29
N LEU A 111 7.96 8.37 -6.25
CA LEU A 111 7.94 9.78 -6.66
C LEU A 111 7.50 10.74 -5.57
N SER A 112 6.74 10.32 -4.57
CA SER A 112 6.45 11.14 -3.37
C SER A 112 7.71 11.44 -2.53
N ALA A 113 8.77 10.63 -2.66
CA ALA A 113 10.07 10.90 -2.05
C ALA A 113 11.05 11.62 -3.02
N VAL A 114 10.58 12.01 -4.21
CA VAL A 114 11.39 12.61 -5.27
C VAL A 114 10.90 14.02 -5.63
N VAL A 115 9.60 14.18 -5.93
CA VAL A 115 9.07 15.40 -6.55
C VAL A 115 8.53 16.35 -5.50
N MET A 116 8.96 17.61 -5.57
CA MET A 116 8.47 18.67 -4.69
C MET A 116 7.11 19.19 -5.15
N LEU A 117 6.15 19.31 -4.22
CA LEU A 117 4.88 19.96 -4.44
C LEU A 117 5.06 21.49 -4.46
N VAL A 118 4.72 22.12 -5.58
CA VAL A 118 4.69 23.57 -5.71
C VAL A 118 3.30 24.08 -5.33
N GLU A 119 3.24 25.04 -4.39
CA GLU A 119 1.99 25.63 -3.93
C GLU A 119 1.25 26.34 -5.11
N GLY A 120 -0.05 26.05 -5.21
CA GLY A 120 -0.87 26.56 -6.32
C GLY A 120 -0.78 25.75 -7.61
N GLN A 121 0.13 24.74 -7.70
CA GLN A 121 0.30 23.90 -8.88
C GLN A 121 -0.23 22.46 -8.69
N ARG A 122 -0.71 22.10 -7.51
CA ARG A 122 -1.10 20.73 -7.17
C ARG A 122 -2.08 20.11 -8.18
N TRP A 123 -3.07 20.87 -8.60
CA TRP A 123 -4.18 20.41 -9.45
C TRP A 123 -3.97 20.73 -10.94
N ASN A 124 -2.77 21.17 -11.32
CA ASN A 124 -2.38 21.33 -12.70
C ASN A 124 -1.80 20.04 -13.26
N PRO A 125 -1.90 19.81 -14.59
CA PRO A 125 -1.20 18.70 -15.22
C PRO A 125 0.31 18.74 -15.01
N HIS A 126 0.90 17.55 -14.90
CA HIS A 126 2.36 17.38 -14.80
C HIS A 126 2.83 16.50 -15.95
N VAL A 127 3.96 16.89 -16.54
CA VAL A 127 4.66 16.14 -17.58
C VAL A 127 5.95 15.61 -16.99
N LEU A 128 6.16 14.31 -17.03
CA LEU A 128 7.34 13.63 -16.51
C LEU A 128 8.20 13.10 -17.65
N GLU A 129 9.47 13.47 -17.65
CA GLU A 129 10.51 12.93 -18.52
C GLU A 129 11.53 12.16 -17.67
N VAL A 130 11.96 10.99 -18.15
CA VAL A 130 12.96 10.16 -17.47
C VAL A 130 14.10 9.86 -18.42
N LEU A 131 15.27 10.39 -18.12
CA LEU A 131 16.49 10.16 -18.86
C LEU A 131 17.25 8.99 -18.25
N VAL A 132 17.54 7.98 -19.07
CA VAL A 132 18.20 6.74 -18.65
C VAL A 132 19.34 6.38 -19.64
N PRO A 133 20.29 5.51 -19.25
CA PRO A 133 21.22 4.90 -20.20
C PRO A 133 20.48 4.25 -21.37
N SER A 134 21.10 4.24 -22.55
CA SER A 134 20.47 3.75 -23.79
C SER A 134 20.07 2.26 -23.78
N SER A 135 20.68 1.47 -22.89
CA SER A 135 20.32 0.04 -22.69
C SER A 135 19.13 -0.16 -21.77
N TRP A 136 18.68 0.88 -21.07
CA TRP A 136 17.60 0.78 -20.09
C TRP A 136 16.24 1.09 -20.72
N SER A 137 15.21 0.38 -20.28
CA SER A 137 13.80 0.72 -20.48
C SER A 137 13.25 1.40 -19.23
N VAL A 138 12.16 2.14 -19.41
CA VAL A 138 11.43 2.83 -18.31
C VAL A 138 10.01 2.33 -18.27
N VAL A 139 9.56 1.95 -17.08
CA VAL A 139 8.18 1.55 -16.76
C VAL A 139 7.61 2.51 -15.74
N CYS A 140 6.41 3.01 -16.00
CA CYS A 140 5.67 3.93 -15.14
C CYS A 140 4.17 3.80 -15.47
N PRO A 141 3.26 3.73 -14.48
CA PRO A 141 1.83 3.53 -14.73
C PRO A 141 1.07 4.76 -15.25
N LEU A 142 1.79 5.85 -15.55
CA LEU A 142 1.22 7.04 -16.16
C LEU A 142 1.01 6.86 -17.67
N PRO A 143 -0.02 7.47 -18.27
CA PRO A 143 -0.17 7.54 -19.71
C PRO A 143 1.08 8.08 -20.39
N ARG A 144 1.57 7.38 -21.41
CA ARG A 144 2.76 7.76 -22.17
C ARG A 144 2.40 8.58 -23.40
N ASN A 145 3.12 9.67 -23.59
CA ASN A 145 3.04 10.50 -24.80
C ASN A 145 4.46 10.67 -25.36
N ASN A 146 4.79 9.95 -26.44
CA ASN A 146 6.15 9.88 -26.99
C ASN A 146 7.17 9.43 -25.92
N ASN A 147 8.08 10.35 -25.55
CA ASN A 147 9.16 10.08 -24.58
C ASN A 147 8.83 10.60 -23.16
N SER A 148 7.65 11.13 -22.96
CA SER A 148 7.20 11.65 -21.67
C SER A 148 5.99 10.88 -21.14
N PHE A 149 5.73 11.03 -19.86
CA PHE A 149 4.54 10.55 -19.17
C PHE A 149 3.69 11.74 -18.73
N TRP A 150 2.39 11.55 -18.62
CA TRP A 150 1.45 12.60 -18.28
C TRP A 150 0.64 12.24 -17.03
N ALA A 151 0.58 13.17 -16.09
CA ALA A 151 -0.25 13.05 -14.90
C ALA A 151 -1.29 14.19 -14.86
N GLU A 152 -2.50 13.88 -14.45
CA GLU A 152 -3.61 14.84 -14.36
C GLU A 152 -3.32 15.96 -13.36
N ASP A 153 -2.60 15.60 -12.28
CA ASP A 153 -2.23 16.48 -11.19
C ASP A 153 -1.00 15.95 -10.43
N PHE A 154 -0.61 16.62 -9.36
CA PHE A 154 0.50 16.20 -8.51
C PHE A 154 0.23 14.88 -7.80
N ASP A 155 -0.99 14.66 -7.32
CA ASP A 155 -1.34 13.41 -6.60
C ASP A 155 -1.21 12.20 -7.51
N HIS A 156 -1.67 12.33 -8.77
CA HIS A 156 -1.49 11.28 -9.79
C HIS A 156 -0.01 11.06 -10.16
N LEU A 157 0.79 12.15 -10.22
CA LEU A 157 2.22 12.04 -10.49
C LEU A 157 2.97 11.27 -9.40
N VAL A 158 2.79 11.68 -8.14
CA VAL A 158 3.58 11.11 -7.02
C VAL A 158 3.09 9.73 -6.59
N ASP A 159 1.92 9.33 -7.03
CA ASP A 159 1.40 7.97 -6.87
C ASP A 159 1.94 6.98 -7.92
N ALA A 160 2.63 7.45 -8.94
CA ALA A 160 3.15 6.63 -10.01
C ALA A 160 4.64 6.29 -9.76
N PRO A 161 4.99 5.07 -9.32
CA PRO A 161 6.37 4.66 -9.19
C PRO A 161 7.06 4.59 -10.56
N VAL A 162 8.36 4.85 -10.58
CA VAL A 162 9.18 4.71 -11.79
C VAL A 162 10.21 3.62 -11.58
N HIS A 163 10.23 2.67 -12.52
CA HIS A 163 11.27 1.64 -12.56
C HIS A 163 12.02 1.74 -13.89
N ALA A 164 13.33 1.58 -13.84
CA ALA A 164 14.18 1.63 -15.04
C ALA A 164 15.32 0.63 -14.93
N GLY A 165 15.72 0.06 -16.07
CA GLY A 165 16.76 -0.96 -16.14
C GLY A 165 16.56 -1.87 -17.36
N GLU A 166 17.26 -2.99 -17.37
CA GLU A 166 16.97 -4.11 -18.29
C GLU A 166 15.83 -4.94 -17.67
N LEU A 167 14.60 -4.44 -17.81
CA LEU A 167 13.41 -4.99 -17.15
C LEU A 167 12.78 -6.10 -17.97
N HIS A 168 12.29 -7.14 -17.28
CA HIS A 168 11.46 -8.18 -17.89
C HIS A 168 9.98 -7.81 -17.65
N VAL A 169 9.23 -7.65 -18.73
CA VAL A 169 7.81 -7.25 -18.69
C VAL A 169 6.98 -8.30 -19.40
N GLU A 170 5.97 -8.83 -18.72
CA GLU A 170 4.98 -9.75 -19.28
C GLU A 170 3.58 -9.14 -19.23
N MET A 171 2.78 -9.42 -20.28
CA MET A 171 1.40 -8.96 -20.34
C MET A 171 0.47 -10.02 -19.76
N LEU A 172 -0.41 -9.59 -18.85
CA LEU A 172 -1.47 -10.39 -18.25
C LEU A 172 -2.83 -9.75 -18.52
N ASN A 173 -3.91 -10.54 -18.42
CA ASN A 173 -5.26 -10.02 -18.49
C ASN A 173 -6.05 -10.48 -17.26
N VAL A 174 -6.41 -9.54 -16.40
CA VAL A 174 -7.31 -9.79 -15.28
C VAL A 174 -8.70 -9.30 -15.66
N ARG A 175 -9.60 -10.24 -15.91
CA ARG A 175 -10.93 -9.91 -16.47
C ARG A 175 -10.80 -9.17 -17.81
N THR A 176 -11.33 -7.94 -17.85
CA THR A 176 -11.30 -7.07 -19.03
C THR A 176 -10.13 -6.10 -19.03
N VAL A 177 -9.33 -6.05 -17.95
CA VAL A 177 -8.24 -5.07 -17.77
C VAL A 177 -6.89 -5.67 -18.10
N SER A 178 -6.13 -5.01 -18.96
CA SER A 178 -4.75 -5.36 -19.30
C SER A 178 -3.80 -5.00 -18.14
N HIS A 179 -2.85 -5.91 -17.83
CA HIS A 179 -1.86 -5.74 -16.78
C HIS A 179 -0.46 -5.94 -17.32
N GLU A 180 0.50 -5.18 -16.81
CA GLU A 180 1.92 -5.37 -17.03
C GLU A 180 2.55 -5.96 -15.75
N LEU A 181 3.06 -7.18 -15.83
CA LEU A 181 3.88 -7.77 -14.78
C LEU A 181 5.34 -7.41 -15.05
N VAL A 182 5.89 -6.56 -14.18
CA VAL A 182 7.26 -6.10 -14.25
C VAL A 182 8.10 -6.87 -13.23
N LEU A 183 9.07 -7.65 -13.72
CA LEU A 183 9.91 -8.50 -12.90
C LEU A 183 11.30 -7.88 -12.75
N ILE A 184 11.74 -7.67 -11.51
CA ILE A 184 13.03 -7.11 -11.13
C ILE A 184 13.78 -8.11 -10.26
N GLY A 185 15.05 -8.34 -10.55
CA GLY A 185 15.91 -9.27 -9.84
C GLY A 185 16.30 -10.48 -10.68
N SER A 186 17.18 -11.29 -10.14
CA SER A 186 17.74 -12.48 -10.82
C SER A 186 17.79 -13.65 -9.85
N PRO A 187 16.62 -14.28 -9.54
CA PRO A 187 16.62 -15.44 -8.66
C PRO A 187 17.46 -16.58 -9.25
N PRO A 188 18.27 -17.29 -8.46
CA PRO A 188 19.21 -18.31 -8.97
C PRO A 188 18.54 -19.44 -9.76
N SER A 189 17.28 -19.76 -9.45
CA SER A 189 16.50 -20.75 -10.20
C SER A 189 15.84 -20.20 -11.48
N GLY A 190 16.05 -18.92 -11.78
CA GLY A 190 15.25 -18.20 -12.77
C GLY A 190 13.82 -17.89 -12.27
N TRP A 191 13.07 -17.19 -13.10
CA TRP A 191 11.65 -16.91 -12.85
C TRP A 191 10.80 -18.16 -13.10
N SER A 192 9.83 -18.39 -12.23
CA SER A 192 8.86 -19.49 -12.43
C SER A 192 7.98 -19.20 -13.64
N THR A 193 7.87 -20.16 -14.55
CA THR A 193 7.01 -20.05 -15.74
C THR A 193 5.53 -20.13 -15.43
N THR A 194 5.14 -20.56 -14.24
CA THR A 194 3.73 -20.61 -13.77
C THR A 194 3.32 -19.34 -13.05
N LEU A 195 4.27 -18.53 -12.59
CA LEU A 195 4.02 -17.34 -11.79
C LEU A 195 3.03 -16.34 -12.45
N PRO A 196 3.12 -16.03 -13.75
CA PRO A 196 2.15 -15.12 -14.38
C PRO A 196 0.71 -15.62 -14.27
N ALA A 197 0.47 -16.91 -14.52
CA ALA A 197 -0.87 -17.51 -14.42
C ALA A 197 -1.37 -17.58 -12.96
N GLU A 198 -0.48 -17.82 -12.01
CA GLU A 198 -0.79 -17.81 -10.57
C GLU A 198 -1.21 -16.40 -10.13
N ILE A 199 -0.50 -15.37 -10.57
CA ILE A 199 -0.82 -13.95 -10.32
C ILE A 199 -2.17 -13.59 -10.92
N GLU A 200 -2.42 -13.94 -12.19
CA GLU A 200 -3.69 -13.69 -12.86
C GLU A 200 -4.87 -14.33 -12.10
N SER A 201 -4.68 -15.55 -11.61
CA SER A 201 -5.71 -16.27 -10.82
C SER A 201 -5.98 -15.59 -9.47
N ILE A 202 -4.94 -15.14 -8.74
CA ILE A 202 -5.10 -14.41 -7.48
C ILE A 202 -5.84 -13.08 -7.72
N CYS A 203 -5.41 -12.30 -8.70
CA CYS A 203 -6.05 -11.02 -9.05
C CYS A 203 -7.52 -11.22 -9.46
N SER A 204 -7.81 -12.29 -10.22
CA SER A 204 -9.19 -12.64 -10.59
C SER A 204 -10.04 -13.01 -9.37
N SER A 205 -9.46 -13.70 -8.39
CA SER A 205 -10.16 -14.03 -7.12
C SER A 205 -10.45 -12.79 -6.28
N VAL A 206 -9.60 -11.75 -6.34
CA VAL A 206 -9.91 -10.44 -5.72
C VAL A 206 -11.08 -9.77 -6.42
N CYS A 207 -11.14 -9.84 -7.77
CA CYS A 207 -12.29 -9.31 -8.52
C CYS A 207 -13.59 -10.06 -8.18
N ASP A 208 -13.52 -11.40 -7.98
CA ASP A 208 -14.64 -12.19 -7.50
C ASP A 208 -15.09 -11.76 -6.10
N LEU A 209 -14.13 -11.54 -5.20
CA LEU A 209 -14.40 -11.02 -3.87
C LEU A 209 -15.12 -9.67 -3.91
N MET A 210 -14.69 -8.75 -4.79
CA MET A 210 -15.26 -7.42 -4.93
C MET A 210 -16.52 -7.38 -5.80
N GLY A 211 -16.77 -8.44 -6.59
CA GLY A 211 -17.92 -8.53 -7.48
C GLY A 211 -17.87 -7.56 -8.67
N CYS A 212 -16.71 -7.07 -9.04
CA CYS A 212 -16.51 -6.15 -10.15
C CYS A 212 -15.11 -6.26 -10.75
N ASP A 213 -14.92 -5.70 -11.94
CA ASP A 213 -13.62 -5.60 -12.58
C ASP A 213 -12.70 -4.63 -11.83
N PRO A 214 -11.38 -4.71 -12.05
CA PRO A 214 -10.43 -3.79 -11.45
C PRO A 214 -10.78 -2.33 -11.73
N PRO A 215 -10.73 -1.43 -10.73
CA PRO A 215 -11.07 -0.02 -10.92
C PRO A 215 -9.92 0.80 -11.52
N SER A 216 -8.78 0.18 -11.74
CA SER A 216 -7.59 0.81 -12.30
C SER A 216 -7.75 1.15 -13.78
N ARG A 217 -6.90 2.06 -14.27
CA ARG A 217 -6.73 2.32 -15.71
C ARG A 217 -5.85 1.24 -16.33
N GLU A 218 -5.94 1.07 -17.65
CA GLU A 218 -5.08 0.16 -18.40
C GLU A 218 -3.79 0.86 -18.88
N PRO A 219 -2.66 0.15 -18.84
CA PRO A 219 -2.43 -1.09 -18.12
C PRO A 219 -2.22 -0.85 -16.63
N TYR A 220 -2.69 -1.79 -15.77
CA TYR A 220 -2.30 -1.82 -14.36
C TYR A 220 -0.93 -2.47 -14.22
N GLN A 221 -0.02 -1.89 -13.43
CA GLN A 221 1.33 -2.43 -13.28
C GLN A 221 1.50 -3.20 -11.97
N LEU A 222 1.85 -4.48 -12.09
CA LEU A 222 2.30 -5.32 -10.98
C LEU A 222 3.83 -5.39 -11.02
N VAL A 223 4.50 -4.72 -10.10
CA VAL A 223 5.96 -4.73 -10.03
C VAL A 223 6.40 -5.67 -8.91
N LEU A 224 7.07 -6.77 -9.27
CA LEU A 224 7.60 -7.74 -8.32
C LEU A 224 9.12 -7.72 -8.34
N GLN A 225 9.70 -7.37 -7.21
CA GLN A 225 11.13 -7.40 -6.97
C GLN A 225 11.49 -8.67 -6.17
N LEU A 226 12.03 -9.69 -6.82
CA LEU A 226 12.59 -10.89 -6.19
C LEU A 226 14.07 -10.65 -5.88
N LEU A 227 14.36 -10.35 -4.63
CA LEU A 227 15.68 -9.95 -4.16
C LEU A 227 16.20 -10.94 -3.11
N ASP A 228 17.44 -10.79 -2.68
CA ASP A 228 18.01 -11.59 -1.59
C ASP A 228 17.32 -11.28 -0.24
N GLN A 229 16.87 -10.04 -0.07
CA GLN A 229 16.25 -9.53 1.15
C GLN A 229 15.15 -8.52 0.79
N GLY A 230 14.30 -8.21 1.77
CA GLY A 230 13.19 -7.29 1.62
C GLY A 230 11.86 -8.03 1.53
N TYR A 231 10.87 -7.51 2.25
CA TYR A 231 9.49 -8.01 2.24
C TYR A 231 8.53 -6.85 2.42
N GLY A 232 7.46 -6.86 1.66
CA GLY A 232 6.34 -5.93 1.76
C GLY A 232 5.92 -5.38 0.42
N GLY A 233 4.83 -4.64 0.42
CA GLY A 233 4.30 -3.99 -0.75
C GLY A 233 3.99 -2.53 -0.52
N LEU A 234 3.65 -1.85 -1.59
CA LEU A 234 3.09 -0.51 -1.61
C LEU A 234 2.09 -0.42 -2.75
N GLU A 235 0.89 -0.16 -2.37
CA GLU A 235 -0.25 0.00 -3.25
C GLU A 235 -0.34 1.40 -3.85
N HIS A 236 -0.73 1.48 -5.11
CA HIS A 236 -0.98 2.71 -5.87
C HIS A 236 -2.32 2.62 -6.60
N ASP A 237 -2.83 3.73 -7.10
CA ASP A 237 -4.11 3.75 -7.84
C ASP A 237 -4.06 2.88 -9.11
N ASN A 238 -2.89 2.82 -9.75
CA ASN A 238 -2.70 2.15 -11.04
C ASN A 238 -1.52 1.16 -11.07
N SER A 239 -0.96 0.84 -9.92
CA SER A 239 0.11 -0.14 -9.78
C SER A 239 0.22 -0.67 -8.36
N SER A 240 1.00 -1.72 -8.17
CA SER A 240 1.53 -2.14 -6.88
C SER A 240 3.00 -2.53 -7.01
N VAL A 241 3.81 -2.17 -6.03
CA VAL A 241 5.23 -2.51 -5.97
C VAL A 241 5.47 -3.44 -4.80
N MET A 242 6.01 -4.62 -5.06
CA MET A 242 6.22 -5.65 -4.06
C MET A 242 7.68 -6.08 -4.02
N GLN A 243 8.19 -6.31 -2.82
CA GLN A 243 9.48 -6.95 -2.57
C GLN A 243 9.27 -8.27 -1.85
N PHE A 244 9.92 -9.32 -2.36
CA PHE A 244 9.86 -10.64 -1.76
C PHE A 244 11.23 -11.30 -1.84
N PRO A 245 11.75 -11.93 -0.74
CA PRO A 245 13.03 -12.60 -0.79
C PRO A 245 12.88 -13.92 -1.54
N TRP A 246 13.64 -14.11 -2.62
CA TRP A 246 13.58 -15.33 -3.43
C TRP A 246 13.88 -16.60 -2.62
N THR A 247 14.67 -16.48 -1.55
CA THR A 247 14.99 -17.61 -0.65
C THR A 247 13.75 -18.19 0.02
N ARG A 248 12.73 -17.38 0.32
CA ARG A 248 11.46 -17.85 0.90
C ARG A 248 10.67 -18.73 -0.06
N LEU A 249 10.84 -18.60 -1.37
CA LEU A 249 10.20 -19.49 -2.35
C LEU A 249 10.71 -20.94 -2.27
N LEU A 250 11.86 -21.17 -1.62
CA LEU A 250 12.41 -22.49 -1.36
C LEU A 250 11.85 -23.13 -0.08
N GLU A 251 11.16 -22.36 0.75
CA GLU A 251 10.56 -22.80 2.00
C GLU A 251 9.15 -23.37 1.75
N GLU A 252 8.70 -24.26 2.62
CA GLU A 252 7.29 -24.71 2.62
C GLU A 252 6.35 -23.51 2.82
N GLY A 253 5.32 -23.39 2.00
CA GLY A 253 4.40 -22.25 2.02
C GLY A 253 4.95 -20.94 1.45
N GLY A 254 6.19 -20.91 0.92
CA GLY A 254 6.80 -19.70 0.38
C GLY A 254 6.03 -19.11 -0.80
N THR A 255 5.59 -19.93 -1.75
CA THR A 255 4.73 -19.51 -2.85
C THR A 255 3.39 -18.97 -2.33
N ARG A 256 2.76 -19.64 -1.35
CA ARG A 256 1.52 -19.19 -0.71
C ARG A 256 1.71 -17.78 -0.12
N SER A 257 2.81 -17.55 0.60
CA SER A 257 3.12 -16.22 1.18
C SER A 257 3.33 -15.14 0.12
N LEU A 258 3.92 -15.47 -1.03
CA LEU A 258 4.02 -14.54 -2.15
C LEU A 258 2.64 -14.21 -2.73
N LEU A 259 1.80 -15.21 -2.93
CA LEU A 259 0.44 -15.03 -3.46
C LEU A 259 -0.47 -14.24 -2.50
N GLN A 260 -0.30 -14.43 -1.18
CA GLN A 260 -0.95 -13.59 -0.18
C GLN A 260 -0.53 -12.14 -0.30
N LEU A 261 0.77 -11.85 -0.40
CA LEU A 261 1.27 -10.48 -0.62
C LEU A 261 0.69 -9.86 -1.90
N ILE A 262 0.68 -10.59 -3.01
CA ILE A 262 0.13 -10.10 -4.27
C ILE A 262 -1.36 -9.79 -4.13
N GLY A 263 -2.13 -10.69 -3.50
CA GLY A 263 -3.56 -10.50 -3.25
C GLY A 263 -3.84 -9.30 -2.34
N HIS A 264 -3.01 -9.09 -1.31
CA HIS A 264 -3.07 -7.95 -0.39
C HIS A 264 -2.92 -6.63 -1.16
N GLU A 265 -1.82 -6.47 -1.88
CA GLU A 265 -1.53 -5.24 -2.63
C GLU A 265 -2.54 -5.02 -3.78
N TYR A 266 -3.07 -6.09 -4.35
CA TYR A 266 -4.06 -5.98 -5.41
C TYR A 266 -5.44 -5.56 -4.89
N LEU A 267 -5.87 -6.06 -3.72
CA LEU A 267 -7.14 -5.67 -3.08
C LEU A 267 -7.13 -4.19 -2.68
N HIS A 268 -5.97 -3.64 -2.42
CA HIS A 268 -5.82 -2.21 -2.10
C HIS A 268 -6.26 -1.27 -3.21
N GLN A 269 -6.42 -1.71 -4.47
CA GLN A 269 -7.03 -0.86 -5.50
C GLN A 269 -8.41 -0.34 -5.09
N TRP A 270 -9.17 -1.16 -4.35
CA TRP A 270 -10.47 -0.80 -3.77
C TRP A 270 -10.29 -0.23 -2.35
N ASN A 271 -9.77 -1.04 -1.45
CA ASN A 271 -9.55 -0.74 -0.03
C ASN A 271 -8.04 -0.72 0.23
N VAL A 272 -7.39 0.38 0.10
CA VAL A 272 -7.44 1.72 0.61
C VAL A 272 -7.27 2.82 -0.47
N ARG A 273 -6.96 2.45 -1.71
CA ARG A 273 -6.61 3.48 -2.69
C ARG A 273 -7.80 4.37 -3.06
N ARG A 274 -8.99 3.81 -3.18
CA ARG A 274 -10.21 4.56 -3.50
C ARG A 274 -11.20 4.63 -2.36
N LEU A 275 -11.38 3.55 -1.62
CA LEU A 275 -12.16 3.50 -0.38
C LEU A 275 -11.18 3.67 0.81
N ARG A 276 -10.92 4.89 1.23
CA ARG A 276 -9.93 5.25 2.26
C ARG A 276 -10.57 6.00 3.42
N PRO A 277 -9.93 6.08 4.60
CA PRO A 277 -10.38 6.96 5.67
C PRO A 277 -10.56 8.40 5.19
N SER A 278 -11.61 9.07 5.63
CA SER A 278 -11.96 10.44 5.20
C SER A 278 -10.86 11.46 5.47
N GLU A 279 -10.03 11.24 6.48
CA GLU A 279 -8.89 12.09 6.85
C GLU A 279 -7.81 12.13 5.76
N TYR A 280 -7.78 11.13 4.86
CA TYR A 280 -6.85 11.06 3.73
C TYR A 280 -7.44 11.62 2.42
N VAL A 281 -8.57 12.32 2.46
CA VAL A 281 -9.20 12.93 1.28
C VAL A 281 -9.29 14.46 1.45
N PRO A 282 -8.45 15.25 0.73
CA PRO A 282 -7.26 14.85 -0.04
C PRO A 282 -6.07 14.56 0.87
N TYR A 283 -5.02 13.92 0.34
CA TYR A 283 -3.79 13.66 1.08
C TYR A 283 -3.08 14.94 1.52
N ARG A 284 -2.42 14.87 2.68
CA ARG A 284 -1.60 15.94 3.25
C ARG A 284 -0.14 15.46 3.31
N TYR A 285 0.64 15.81 2.30
CA TYR A 285 2.02 15.32 2.14
C TYR A 285 3.03 15.98 3.09
N ASP A 286 2.66 17.10 3.70
CA ASP A 286 3.51 17.94 4.55
C ASP A 286 3.63 17.47 5.99
N ARG A 287 2.80 16.51 6.42
CA ARG A 287 2.70 16.05 7.80
C ARG A 287 1.97 14.72 7.96
N PRO A 288 2.13 14.04 9.11
CA PRO A 288 1.28 12.91 9.50
C PRO A 288 -0.20 13.29 9.51
N VAL A 289 -1.05 12.35 9.11
CA VAL A 289 -2.51 12.46 9.19
C VAL A 289 -3.03 11.34 10.08
N ILE A 290 -3.62 11.71 11.22
CA ILE A 290 -4.11 10.75 12.19
C ILE A 290 -5.49 10.24 11.74
N SER A 291 -5.64 8.93 11.69
CA SER A 291 -6.92 8.25 11.44
C SER A 291 -7.08 7.06 12.36
N GLU A 292 -8.30 6.82 12.80
CA GLU A 292 -8.65 5.59 13.50
C GLU A 292 -9.05 4.46 12.56
N GLY A 293 -9.15 4.74 11.25
CA GLY A 293 -9.67 3.82 10.23
C GLY A 293 -8.62 2.88 9.61
N LEU A 294 -7.33 2.95 10.00
CA LEU A 294 -6.29 2.12 9.37
C LEU A 294 -6.51 0.62 9.56
N TRP A 295 -7.15 0.20 10.65
CA TRP A 295 -7.52 -1.19 10.88
C TRP A 295 -8.45 -1.73 9.80
N PHE A 296 -9.34 -0.89 9.26
CA PHE A 296 -10.25 -1.29 8.19
C PHE A 296 -9.50 -1.38 6.85
N ALA A 297 -8.62 -0.41 6.57
CA ALA A 297 -7.79 -0.43 5.38
C ALA A 297 -6.90 -1.69 5.32
N GLU A 298 -6.17 -1.96 6.38
CA GLU A 298 -5.13 -2.99 6.42
C GLU A 298 -5.62 -4.32 7.00
N GLY A 299 -6.37 -4.27 8.10
CA GLY A 299 -6.83 -5.49 8.77
C GLY A 299 -7.88 -6.26 7.98
N ILE A 300 -8.78 -5.57 7.25
CA ILE A 300 -9.73 -6.22 6.34
C ILE A 300 -8.97 -6.84 5.15
N THR A 301 -8.00 -6.12 4.60
CA THR A 301 -7.18 -6.62 3.49
C THR A 301 -6.36 -7.83 3.93
N SER A 302 -5.71 -7.77 5.10
CA SER A 302 -4.96 -8.89 5.68
C SER A 302 -5.85 -10.10 6.03
N TYR A 303 -7.11 -9.89 6.37
CA TYR A 303 -8.04 -11.00 6.58
C TYR A 303 -8.37 -11.74 5.27
N PHE A 304 -8.60 -10.98 4.20
CA PHE A 304 -8.92 -11.58 2.92
C PHE A 304 -7.71 -12.19 2.22
N ASP A 305 -6.51 -11.61 2.38
CA ASP A 305 -5.31 -12.15 1.74
C ASP A 305 -4.97 -13.57 2.20
N LEU A 306 -5.29 -13.93 3.46
CA LEU A 306 -5.17 -15.29 3.96
C LEU A 306 -6.03 -16.30 3.16
N ALA A 307 -7.21 -15.88 2.72
CA ALA A 307 -8.16 -16.74 2.02
C ALA A 307 -7.92 -16.81 0.51
N LEU A 308 -7.31 -15.80 -0.09
CA LEU A 308 -7.15 -15.70 -1.55
C LEU A 308 -6.41 -16.90 -2.18
N PRO A 309 -5.31 -17.43 -1.63
CA PRO A 309 -4.67 -18.61 -2.19
C PRO A 309 -5.59 -19.86 -2.20
N LEU A 310 -6.43 -20.02 -1.17
CA LEU A 310 -7.43 -21.11 -1.13
C LEU A 310 -8.52 -20.89 -2.19
N LEU A 311 -9.04 -19.67 -2.30
CA LEU A 311 -10.08 -19.32 -3.28
C LEU A 311 -9.58 -19.47 -4.73
N SER A 312 -8.28 -19.29 -4.95
CA SER A 312 -7.62 -19.45 -6.25
C SER A 312 -7.12 -20.87 -6.51
N GLY A 313 -7.24 -21.79 -5.54
CA GLY A 313 -6.86 -23.18 -5.69
C GLY A 313 -5.35 -23.49 -5.44
N PHE A 314 -4.60 -22.55 -4.87
CA PHE A 314 -3.15 -22.69 -4.59
C PHE A 314 -2.83 -23.09 -3.14
N SER A 315 -3.82 -23.23 -2.29
CA SER A 315 -3.64 -23.71 -0.92
C SER A 315 -4.83 -24.54 -0.46
N SER A 316 -4.67 -25.18 0.68
CA SER A 316 -5.70 -26.00 1.33
C SER A 316 -6.40 -25.24 2.46
N ARG A 317 -7.50 -25.82 2.97
CA ARG A 317 -8.15 -25.30 4.19
C ARG A 317 -7.24 -25.36 5.41
N LEU A 318 -6.39 -26.40 5.49
CA LEU A 318 -5.44 -26.52 6.58
C LEU A 318 -4.45 -25.38 6.58
N ASP A 319 -3.91 -25.02 5.40
CA ASP A 319 -3.02 -23.86 5.25
C ASP A 319 -3.68 -22.56 5.72
N LEU A 320 -4.95 -22.35 5.36
CA LEU A 320 -5.69 -21.17 5.82
C LEU A 320 -5.88 -21.17 7.35
N LEU A 321 -6.18 -22.34 7.94
CA LEU A 321 -6.33 -22.45 9.40
C LEU A 321 -5.01 -22.22 10.13
N GLU A 322 -3.88 -22.67 9.56
CA GLU A 322 -2.55 -22.41 10.10
C GLU A 322 -2.21 -20.92 10.08
N ASP A 323 -2.42 -20.25 8.95
CA ASP A 323 -2.14 -18.83 8.80
C ASP A 323 -3.05 -17.98 9.73
N LEU A 324 -4.33 -18.28 9.78
CA LEU A 324 -5.27 -17.65 10.71
C LEU A 324 -4.90 -17.92 12.18
N ALA A 325 -4.50 -19.15 12.50
CA ALA A 325 -4.04 -19.51 13.84
C ALA A 325 -2.82 -18.70 14.26
N ALA A 326 -1.88 -18.49 13.35
CA ALA A 326 -0.68 -17.67 13.62
C ALA A 326 -1.05 -16.22 13.99
N ASP A 327 -1.93 -15.58 13.22
CA ASP A 327 -2.36 -14.21 13.48
C ASP A 327 -3.21 -14.09 14.76
N LEU A 328 -4.18 -14.98 14.98
CA LEU A 328 -4.99 -14.98 16.19
C LEU A 328 -4.17 -15.31 17.44
N SER A 329 -3.18 -16.21 17.33
CA SER A 329 -2.24 -16.50 18.43
C SER A 329 -1.44 -15.29 18.81
N HIS A 330 -0.91 -14.56 17.82
CA HIS A 330 -0.18 -13.32 18.09
C HIS A 330 -1.03 -12.31 18.85
N VAL A 331 -2.30 -12.14 18.49
CA VAL A 331 -3.23 -11.24 19.18
C VAL A 331 -3.54 -11.73 20.60
N LEU A 332 -3.85 -13.02 20.77
CA LEU A 332 -4.26 -13.59 22.07
C LEU A 332 -3.10 -13.65 23.08
N LEU A 333 -1.87 -13.76 22.61
CA LEU A 333 -0.68 -13.89 23.45
C LEU A 333 0.05 -12.57 23.66
N ASN A 334 -0.24 -11.52 22.87
CA ASN A 334 0.40 -10.23 22.99
C ASN A 334 -0.20 -9.42 24.15
N PRO A 335 0.57 -9.08 25.20
CA PRO A 335 0.06 -8.29 26.31
C PRO A 335 -0.42 -6.90 25.90
N GLY A 336 0.07 -6.35 24.79
CA GLY A 336 -0.38 -5.08 24.22
C GLY A 336 -1.87 -5.06 23.88
N THR A 337 -2.50 -6.21 23.61
CA THR A 337 -3.94 -6.32 23.35
C THR A 337 -4.78 -5.88 24.55
N GLY A 338 -4.30 -6.04 25.77
CA GLY A 338 -4.95 -5.54 26.99
C GLY A 338 -4.60 -4.10 27.36
N ILE A 339 -3.75 -3.42 26.59
CA ILE A 339 -3.20 -2.09 26.91
C ILE A 339 -3.58 -1.04 25.87
N GLN A 340 -3.58 -1.41 24.57
CA GLN A 340 -3.89 -0.53 23.45
C GLN A 340 -5.15 -1.02 22.73
N SER A 341 -6.09 -0.11 22.51
CA SER A 341 -7.27 -0.40 21.69
C SER A 341 -6.94 -0.46 20.20
N LEU A 342 -7.82 -1.02 19.38
CA LEU A 342 -7.63 -1.08 17.94
C LEU A 342 -7.66 0.31 17.29
N ALA A 343 -8.56 1.18 17.76
CA ALA A 343 -8.63 2.57 17.32
C ALA A 343 -7.34 3.34 17.66
N ASP A 344 -6.79 3.14 18.88
CA ASP A 344 -5.54 3.78 19.26
C ASP A 344 -4.33 3.20 18.51
N SER A 345 -4.30 1.89 18.24
CA SER A 345 -3.27 1.28 17.41
C SER A 345 -3.23 1.94 16.01
N SER A 346 -4.41 2.22 15.43
CA SER A 346 -4.50 2.94 14.15
C SER A 346 -4.05 4.40 14.27
N ARG A 347 -4.51 5.14 15.29
CA ARG A 347 -4.13 6.55 15.51
C ARG A 347 -2.62 6.73 15.78
N GLU A 348 -2.01 5.79 16.50
CA GLU A 348 -0.62 5.82 16.93
C GLU A 348 0.35 5.15 15.94
N ALA A 349 -0.11 4.69 14.77
CA ALA A 349 0.71 4.04 13.75
C ALA A 349 2.00 4.82 13.45
N TRP A 350 1.89 6.13 13.27
CA TRP A 350 2.99 7.05 12.94
C TRP A 350 4.14 7.09 13.94
N VAL A 351 3.86 6.82 15.21
CA VAL A 351 4.84 7.00 16.30
C VAL A 351 5.19 5.70 17.03
N ARG A 352 4.40 4.64 16.85
CA ARG A 352 4.62 3.37 17.55
C ARG A 352 4.93 2.21 16.62
N LEU A 353 4.00 1.78 15.77
CA LEU A 353 4.11 0.53 15.01
C LEU A 353 5.38 0.48 14.15
N TYR A 354 5.69 1.55 13.44
CA TYR A 354 6.87 1.66 12.57
C TYR A 354 8.13 2.18 13.27
N LYS A 355 8.02 2.54 14.56
CA LYS A 355 9.14 3.00 15.41
C LYS A 355 9.26 2.12 16.64
N GLN A 356 9.44 0.82 16.39
CA GLN A 356 9.55 -0.17 17.47
C GLN A 356 10.71 0.12 18.39
N SER A 357 10.47 -0.08 19.70
CA SER A 357 11.47 -0.01 20.73
C SER A 357 11.22 -1.10 21.79
N PRO A 358 12.21 -1.51 22.57
CA PRO A 358 12.00 -2.47 23.68
C PRO A 358 10.94 -2.00 24.68
N ALA A 359 10.77 -0.69 24.85
CA ALA A 359 9.80 -0.11 25.77
C ALA A 359 8.35 -0.27 25.29
N ASN A 360 8.09 -0.22 23.98
CA ASN A 360 6.75 -0.33 23.44
C ASN A 360 6.37 -1.73 22.93
N ALA A 361 7.32 -2.65 22.82
CA ALA A 361 7.09 -4.00 22.28
C ALA A 361 6.01 -4.81 23.06
N ARG A 362 5.82 -4.53 24.35
CA ARG A 362 4.83 -5.20 25.21
C ARG A 362 3.58 -4.37 25.49
N SER A 363 3.51 -3.14 24.98
CA SER A 363 2.42 -2.19 25.25
C SER A 363 1.69 -1.74 23.99
N GLN A 364 2.00 -2.34 22.86
CA GLN A 364 1.37 -2.05 21.58
C GLN A 364 0.93 -3.34 20.89
N ILE A 365 -0.07 -3.20 20.04
CA ILE A 365 -0.53 -4.25 19.13
C ILE A 365 -0.63 -3.67 17.72
N SER A 366 -0.30 -4.48 16.71
CA SER A 366 -0.44 -4.05 15.31
C SER A 366 -1.91 -3.97 14.91
N TYR A 367 -2.32 -2.83 14.33
CA TYR A 367 -3.66 -2.69 13.75
C TYR A 367 -3.88 -3.59 12.52
N TYR A 368 -2.84 -4.09 11.88
CA TYR A 368 -2.95 -5.17 10.89
C TYR A 368 -3.52 -6.42 11.55
N ARG A 369 -2.80 -7.02 12.50
CA ARG A 369 -3.19 -8.29 13.13
C ARG A 369 -4.42 -8.18 14.01
N LEU A 370 -4.54 -7.12 14.81
CA LEU A 370 -5.74 -6.90 15.62
C LEU A 370 -6.95 -6.59 14.72
N GLY A 371 -6.73 -5.89 13.60
CA GLY A 371 -7.72 -5.65 12.56
C GLY A 371 -8.15 -6.93 11.85
N THR A 372 -7.20 -7.84 11.51
CA THR A 372 -7.49 -9.18 10.97
C THR A 372 -8.36 -9.97 11.93
N ALA A 373 -8.06 -9.94 13.23
CA ALA A 373 -8.86 -10.62 14.26
C ALA A 373 -10.28 -10.04 14.36
N LEU A 374 -10.43 -8.72 14.26
CA LEU A 374 -11.76 -8.08 14.22
C LEU A 374 -12.49 -8.43 12.92
N ALA A 375 -11.82 -8.40 11.77
CA ALA A 375 -12.38 -8.77 10.47
C ALA A 375 -12.92 -10.20 10.49
N PHE A 376 -12.13 -11.14 11.02
CA PHE A 376 -12.57 -12.52 11.28
C PHE A 376 -13.85 -12.57 12.14
N CYS A 377 -13.87 -11.87 13.26
CA CYS A 377 -15.04 -11.88 14.15
C CYS A 377 -16.27 -11.22 13.48
N LEU A 378 -16.08 -10.13 12.73
CA LEU A 378 -17.16 -9.48 11.98
C LEU A 378 -17.71 -10.41 10.91
N ASP A 379 -16.88 -11.09 10.12
CA ASP A 379 -17.34 -12.00 9.07
C ASP A 379 -18.12 -13.18 9.66
N VAL A 380 -17.64 -13.79 10.76
CA VAL A 380 -18.35 -14.84 11.47
C VAL A 380 -19.74 -14.38 11.93
N ARG A 381 -19.81 -13.21 12.57
CA ARG A 381 -21.08 -12.66 13.09
C ARG A 381 -22.05 -12.25 11.98
N LEU A 382 -21.53 -11.65 10.92
CA LEU A 382 -22.34 -11.27 9.75
C LEU A 382 -22.94 -12.52 9.08
N ARG A 383 -22.15 -13.60 8.92
CA ARG A 383 -22.64 -14.87 8.35
C ARG A 383 -23.72 -15.53 9.20
N GLN A 384 -23.70 -15.39 10.52
CA GLN A 384 -24.76 -15.88 11.41
C GLN A 384 -26.10 -15.17 11.17
N VAL A 385 -26.10 -13.96 10.61
CA VAL A 385 -27.32 -13.19 10.27
C VAL A 385 -27.60 -13.14 8.77
N GLY A 386 -26.90 -13.96 7.98
CA GLY A 386 -27.13 -14.10 6.53
C GLY A 386 -26.41 -13.06 5.66
N GLY A 387 -25.48 -12.28 6.22
CA GLY A 387 -24.59 -11.37 5.49
C GLY A 387 -23.14 -11.88 5.42
N SER A 388 -22.22 -11.03 4.95
CA SER A 388 -20.77 -11.30 4.98
C SER A 388 -19.96 -10.01 5.01
N LEU A 389 -18.69 -10.12 5.41
CA LEU A 389 -17.77 -9.00 5.39
C LEU A 389 -17.45 -8.54 3.94
N ALA A 390 -17.43 -9.50 2.99
CA ALA A 390 -17.26 -9.18 1.57
C ALA A 390 -18.43 -8.33 1.02
N GLU A 391 -19.67 -8.65 1.39
CA GLU A 391 -20.84 -7.84 1.04
C GLU A 391 -20.77 -6.44 1.67
N THR A 392 -20.35 -6.35 2.93
CA THR A 392 -20.11 -5.07 3.62
C THR A 392 -19.10 -4.21 2.87
N LEU A 393 -17.97 -4.81 2.46
CA LEU A 393 -16.94 -4.12 1.69
C LEU A 393 -17.46 -3.65 0.32
N ARG A 394 -18.22 -4.49 -0.39
CA ARG A 394 -18.87 -4.13 -1.67
C ARG A 394 -19.88 -3.00 -1.53
N LEU A 395 -20.66 -2.98 -0.45
CA LEU A 395 -21.60 -1.89 -0.17
C LEU A 395 -20.88 -0.57 0.10
N LEU A 396 -19.80 -0.59 0.86
CA LEU A 396 -18.97 0.60 1.09
C LEU A 396 -18.32 1.08 -0.21
N TRP A 397 -17.80 0.16 -1.02
CA TRP A 397 -17.28 0.46 -2.34
C TRP A 397 -18.31 1.16 -3.23
N ALA A 398 -19.51 0.61 -3.35
CA ALA A 398 -20.59 1.19 -4.15
C ALA A 398 -21.07 2.55 -3.65
N ARG A 399 -21.08 2.77 -2.33
CA ARG A 399 -21.56 4.03 -1.72
C ARG A 399 -20.51 5.14 -1.71
N LEU A 400 -19.24 4.80 -1.53
CA LEU A 400 -18.17 5.76 -1.26
C LEU A 400 -17.00 5.61 -2.24
N GLY A 401 -16.42 4.41 -2.37
CA GLY A 401 -15.18 4.18 -3.09
C GLY A 401 -15.24 4.55 -4.58
N ILE A 402 -16.30 4.15 -5.29
CA ILE A 402 -16.54 4.50 -6.71
C ILE A 402 -16.54 6.03 -6.92
N HIS A 403 -16.95 6.78 -5.90
CA HIS A 403 -17.07 8.24 -5.96
C HIS A 403 -15.84 8.97 -5.37
N GLY A 404 -14.77 8.25 -5.03
CA GLY A 404 -13.58 8.82 -4.39
C GLY A 404 -13.84 9.45 -3.03
N ARG A 405 -14.93 9.05 -2.35
CA ARG A 405 -15.30 9.55 -1.03
C ARG A 405 -14.66 8.69 0.04
N GLY A 406 -14.05 9.35 1.02
CA GLY A 406 -13.53 8.68 2.20
C GLY A 406 -14.62 8.15 3.12
N TYR A 407 -14.34 7.05 3.85
CA TYR A 407 -15.24 6.53 4.87
C TYR A 407 -14.92 7.09 6.26
N THR A 408 -15.94 7.13 7.08
CA THR A 408 -15.86 7.41 8.52
C THR A 408 -16.30 6.19 9.32
N ARG A 409 -16.06 6.17 10.63
CA ARG A 409 -16.62 5.16 11.53
C ARG A 409 -18.15 5.07 11.40
N HIS A 410 -18.83 6.20 11.21
CA HIS A 410 -20.28 6.24 11.04
C HIS A 410 -20.72 5.48 9.78
N ASP A 411 -20.03 5.67 8.67
CA ASP A 411 -20.35 4.94 7.41
C ASP A 411 -20.17 3.42 7.58
N LEU A 412 -19.13 2.98 8.30
CA LEU A 412 -18.92 1.57 8.62
C LEU A 412 -20.08 1.01 9.48
N MET A 413 -20.48 1.74 10.51
CA MET A 413 -21.59 1.34 11.37
C MET A 413 -22.92 1.29 10.60
N GLU A 414 -23.16 2.26 9.72
CA GLU A 414 -24.38 2.30 8.90
C GLU A 414 -24.49 1.08 7.98
N VAL A 415 -23.39 0.73 7.28
CA VAL A 415 -23.39 -0.43 6.39
C VAL A 415 -23.51 -1.75 7.17
N ILE A 416 -22.84 -1.89 8.30
CA ILE A 416 -22.99 -3.07 9.19
C ILE A 416 -24.42 -3.14 9.74
N SER A 417 -25.03 -2.00 10.08
CA SER A 417 -26.41 -1.93 10.60
C SER A 417 -27.44 -2.43 9.58
N ALA A 418 -27.16 -2.31 8.29
CA ALA A 418 -28.02 -2.88 7.24
C ALA A 418 -28.13 -4.41 7.31
N HIS A 419 -27.10 -5.08 7.85
CA HIS A 419 -27.12 -6.52 8.13
C HIS A 419 -27.58 -6.82 9.57
N SER A 420 -27.07 -6.06 10.54
CA SER A 420 -27.38 -6.26 11.96
C SER A 420 -27.16 -4.97 12.78
N ALA A 421 -28.25 -4.42 13.31
CA ALA A 421 -28.18 -3.25 14.20
C ALA A 421 -27.43 -3.57 15.51
N GLU A 422 -27.50 -4.82 15.98
CA GLU A 422 -26.77 -5.28 17.17
C GLU A 422 -25.25 -5.21 16.92
N LEU A 423 -24.77 -5.76 15.80
CA LEU A 423 -23.34 -5.72 15.45
C LEU A 423 -22.83 -4.29 15.30
N ALA A 424 -23.60 -3.42 14.66
CA ALA A 424 -23.26 -2.00 14.54
C ALA A 424 -23.11 -1.33 15.92
N THR A 425 -23.94 -1.69 16.87
CA THR A 425 -23.88 -1.17 18.25
C THR A 425 -22.67 -1.73 19.02
N GLN A 426 -22.24 -2.95 18.73
CA GLN A 426 -21.07 -3.59 19.37
C GLN A 426 -19.73 -3.10 18.80
N LEU A 427 -19.69 -2.65 17.55
CA LEU A 427 -18.44 -2.25 16.87
C LEU A 427 -17.64 -1.19 17.66
N PRO A 428 -18.21 -0.11 18.21
CA PRO A 428 -17.46 0.86 19.01
C PRO A 428 -16.73 0.22 20.20
N THR A 429 -17.37 -0.71 20.91
CA THR A 429 -16.73 -1.45 22.01
C THR A 429 -15.52 -2.24 21.53
N TRP A 430 -15.62 -2.92 20.38
CA TRP A 430 -14.50 -3.68 19.83
C TRP A 430 -13.34 -2.80 19.31
N LEU A 431 -13.65 -1.57 18.94
CA LEU A 431 -12.65 -0.60 18.48
C LEU A 431 -11.96 0.13 19.64
N ASP A 432 -12.72 0.51 20.66
CA ASP A 432 -12.28 1.45 21.70
C ASP A 432 -11.84 0.76 23.01
N ASP A 433 -12.37 -0.44 23.31
CA ASP A 433 -12.05 -1.15 24.54
C ASP A 433 -10.95 -2.22 24.29
N CYS A 434 -9.89 -2.17 25.11
CA CYS A 434 -8.80 -3.14 25.03
C CYS A 434 -9.29 -4.56 25.34
N GLY A 435 -8.86 -5.54 24.51
CA GLY A 435 -9.17 -6.96 24.72
C GLY A 435 -10.63 -7.35 24.51
N SER A 436 -11.46 -6.48 23.93
CA SER A 436 -12.92 -6.67 23.79
C SER A 436 -13.34 -7.54 22.60
N ILE A 437 -12.44 -7.76 21.63
CA ILE A 437 -12.75 -8.52 20.39
C ILE A 437 -13.06 -9.98 20.73
N PRO A 438 -14.23 -10.53 20.30
CA PRO A 438 -14.76 -11.80 20.80
C PRO A 438 -14.18 -13.04 20.06
N ILE A 439 -12.84 -13.11 19.88
CA ILE A 439 -12.16 -14.15 19.10
C ILE A 439 -12.58 -15.56 19.54
N VAL A 440 -12.51 -15.85 20.85
CA VAL A 440 -12.78 -17.19 21.38
C VAL A 440 -14.22 -17.63 21.13
N SER A 441 -15.18 -16.69 21.24
CA SER A 441 -16.59 -17.02 20.99
C SER A 441 -16.87 -17.24 19.50
N CYS A 442 -16.16 -16.53 18.62
CA CYS A 442 -16.27 -16.72 17.18
C CYS A 442 -15.66 -18.06 16.73
N LEU A 443 -14.50 -18.45 17.27
CA LEU A 443 -13.93 -19.78 17.03
C LEU A 443 -14.89 -20.90 17.45
N LYS A 444 -15.49 -20.81 18.65
CA LYS A 444 -16.48 -21.79 19.11
C LYS A 444 -17.72 -21.83 18.20
N ALA A 445 -18.17 -20.68 17.69
CA ALA A 445 -19.34 -20.63 16.81
C ALA A 445 -19.10 -21.34 15.47
N LEU A 446 -17.85 -21.47 15.04
CA LEU A 446 -17.44 -22.21 13.84
C LEU A 446 -17.07 -23.68 14.12
N GLY A 447 -17.15 -24.15 15.37
CA GLY A 447 -16.66 -25.47 15.74
C GLY A 447 -15.13 -25.60 15.68
N LEU A 448 -14.40 -24.46 15.69
CA LEU A 448 -12.95 -24.48 15.69
C LEU A 448 -12.42 -24.64 17.12
N GLU A 449 -11.55 -25.59 17.33
CA GLU A 449 -10.88 -25.85 18.59
C GLU A 449 -9.43 -25.35 18.53
N ARG A 450 -8.96 -24.80 19.67
CA ARG A 450 -7.57 -24.37 19.84
C ARG A 450 -6.76 -25.52 20.43
N GLU A 451 -5.74 -25.94 19.71
CA GLU A 451 -4.74 -26.85 20.25
C GLU A 451 -3.41 -26.09 20.47
N PRO A 452 -2.80 -26.18 21.68
CA PRO A 452 -1.50 -25.56 21.89
C PRO A 452 -0.43 -26.27 21.06
N VAL A 453 0.35 -25.50 20.29
CA VAL A 453 1.55 -26.01 19.64
C VAL A 453 2.70 -25.85 20.61
N ILE A 454 3.27 -26.94 21.06
CA ILE A 454 4.54 -26.95 21.77
C ILE A 454 5.63 -26.87 20.69
N ALA A 455 5.91 -25.66 20.22
CA ALA A 455 7.08 -25.41 19.39
C ALA A 455 8.32 -25.57 20.27
N ALA A 456 9.22 -26.44 19.88
CA ALA A 456 10.55 -26.48 20.47
C ALA A 456 11.22 -25.12 20.18
N GLN A 457 11.33 -24.33 21.22
CA GLN A 457 12.04 -23.04 21.26
C GLN A 457 11.32 -21.84 20.61
N THR A 458 10.70 -21.01 21.38
CA THR A 458 10.49 -19.55 21.37
C THR A 458 9.10 -18.99 21.10
N ASP A 459 8.17 -19.59 20.35
CA ASP A 459 6.83 -19.03 20.17
C ASP A 459 5.76 -20.08 20.51
N ALA A 460 5.16 -19.98 21.71
CA ALA A 460 3.97 -20.72 22.06
C ALA A 460 2.81 -20.23 21.18
N GLY A 461 2.46 -20.98 20.15
CA GLY A 461 1.35 -20.72 19.23
C GLY A 461 0.16 -21.63 19.50
N TRP A 462 -0.90 -21.41 18.73
CA TRP A 462 -2.08 -22.25 18.69
C TRP A 462 -2.27 -22.76 17.27
N THR A 463 -2.72 -23.99 17.10
CA THR A 463 -3.31 -24.44 15.83
C THR A 463 -4.83 -24.42 15.95
N LEU A 464 -5.50 -24.28 14.82
CA LEU A 464 -6.94 -24.39 14.70
C LEU A 464 -7.29 -25.71 14.01
N ARG A 465 -8.28 -26.40 14.54
CA ARG A 465 -8.81 -27.63 13.97
C ARG A 465 -10.31 -27.49 13.78
N GLU A 466 -10.81 -27.93 12.63
CA GLU A 466 -12.25 -28.07 12.40
C GLU A 466 -12.80 -29.21 13.25
N ALA A 467 -13.88 -28.96 13.98
CA ALA A 467 -14.53 -29.98 14.81
C ALA A 467 -15.46 -30.91 13.98
N ASP A 468 -16.02 -30.42 12.89
CA ASP A 468 -17.03 -31.10 12.08
C ASP A 468 -16.77 -31.10 10.56
N GLY A 469 -15.64 -30.56 10.10
CA GLY A 469 -15.28 -30.46 8.67
C GLY A 469 -16.06 -29.38 7.89
N SER A 470 -16.80 -28.51 8.56
CA SER A 470 -17.51 -27.42 7.91
C SER A 470 -16.57 -26.27 7.49
N VAL A 471 -16.83 -25.69 6.32
CA VAL A 471 -16.07 -24.53 5.80
C VAL A 471 -16.89 -23.28 5.92
N TRP A 472 -16.33 -22.29 6.53
CA TRP A 472 -16.97 -20.99 6.71
C TRP A 472 -16.60 -19.94 5.63
N ILE A 473 -15.55 -20.19 4.82
CA ILE A 473 -15.20 -19.35 3.67
C ILE A 473 -15.70 -20.03 2.40
N ASP A 474 -16.80 -19.55 1.88
CA ASP A 474 -17.30 -19.92 0.56
C ASP A 474 -16.94 -18.86 -0.48
N ARG A 475 -16.73 -19.32 -1.73
CA ARG A 475 -16.72 -18.38 -2.87
C ARG A 475 -18.02 -17.59 -2.84
N PRO A 476 -17.98 -16.24 -3.12
CA PRO A 476 -19.21 -15.51 -3.28
C PRO A 476 -20.04 -16.20 -4.36
N ARG A 477 -21.29 -16.50 -4.04
CA ARG A 477 -22.21 -17.03 -5.03
C ARG A 477 -22.29 -16.02 -6.15
N SER A 478 -21.95 -16.45 -7.37
CA SER A 478 -22.18 -15.66 -8.57
C SER A 478 -23.64 -15.21 -8.57
N ALA A 479 -23.84 -13.89 -8.58
CA ALA A 479 -25.15 -13.28 -8.75
C ALA A 479 -25.66 -13.54 -10.17
#